data_ca7455a7358f0d2e07b7125f108d4b7b
#
_entry.id   ca7455a7358f0d2e07b7125f108d4b7b
#
_cell.length_a   1.000
_cell.length_b   1.000
_cell.length_c   1.000
_cell.angle_alpha   90.00
_cell.angle_beta   90.00
_cell.angle_gamma   90.00
#
_symmetry.space_group_name_H-M   'P 1'
#
loop_
_entity.id
_entity.type
_entity.pdbx_description
1 polymer ?
#
loop_
_entity_poly.entity_id
_entity_poly.type
_entity_poly.pdbx_seq_one_letter_code
_entity_poly.pdbx_strand_id
1 'polypeptide(L)'
;MDSYRIGVIRVLTTEDPELLNLHGRLLERYFPMFRVESRCIPDQYEAIHDDATMAAGVPKVVAMARQMYEEGFDAIIVSCAGDPGVREARSAVPIPVVGGGESTASLAQFYGGKAGTVGITADIPEAYTRILEGHIIPEAGIGK
;
A
#
# COMPACT_ATOMS: atom_id res chain seq x y z
N MET A 1 13.97 -21.21 -12.20
CA MET A 1 12.71 -20.74 -11.58
C MET A 1 12.49 -19.33 -12.09
N ASP A 2 11.34 -19.08 -12.69
CA ASP A 2 11.04 -17.75 -13.23
C ASP A 2 10.98 -16.74 -12.07
N SER A 3 11.56 -15.57 -12.27
CA SER A 3 11.51 -14.48 -11.30
C SER A 3 10.52 -13.43 -11.78
N TYR A 4 9.76 -12.86 -10.83
CA TYR A 4 8.81 -11.79 -11.10
C TYR A 4 9.37 -10.46 -10.60
N ARG A 5 9.28 -9.43 -11.43
CA ARG A 5 9.71 -8.08 -11.08
C ARG A 5 8.56 -7.32 -10.45
N ILE A 6 8.64 -7.06 -9.15
CA ILE A 6 7.59 -6.46 -8.35
C ILE A 6 7.96 -5.01 -7.99
N GLY A 7 7.08 -4.09 -8.32
CA GLY A 7 7.19 -2.69 -7.90
C GLY A 7 6.51 -2.46 -6.55
N VAL A 8 7.20 -1.84 -5.59
CA VAL A 8 6.59 -1.37 -4.34
C VAL A 8 6.55 0.15 -4.35
N ILE A 9 5.35 0.72 -4.41
CA ILE A 9 5.14 2.15 -4.32
C ILE A 9 4.98 2.55 -2.85
N ARG A 10 5.94 3.33 -2.35
CA ARG A 10 5.88 3.98 -1.03
C ARG A 10 5.18 5.31 -1.17
N VAL A 11 4.14 5.53 -0.37
CA VAL A 11 3.29 6.74 -0.46
C VAL A 11 3.79 7.90 0.41
N LEU A 12 5.08 7.98 0.53
CA LEU A 12 5.80 9.07 1.16
C LEU A 12 7.10 9.31 0.39
N THR A 13 7.66 10.52 0.47
CA THR A 13 8.97 10.84 -0.08
C THR A 13 10.02 10.70 1.03
N THR A 14 11.02 9.87 0.81
CA THR A 14 12.14 9.69 1.75
C THR A 14 13.45 9.48 1.01
N GLU A 15 14.53 9.98 1.56
CA GLU A 15 15.91 9.73 1.12
C GLU A 15 16.57 8.59 1.91
N ASP A 16 15.91 8.09 2.96
CA ASP A 16 16.41 6.97 3.76
C ASP A 16 16.22 5.64 3.01
N PRO A 17 17.31 4.98 2.55
CA PRO A 17 17.23 3.75 1.80
C PRO A 17 16.73 2.56 2.65
N GLU A 18 16.91 2.60 3.96
CA GLU A 18 16.40 1.56 4.86
C GLU A 18 14.88 1.62 4.94
N LEU A 19 14.34 2.82 5.13
CA LEU A 19 12.89 3.05 5.16
C LEU A 19 12.26 2.75 3.80
N LEU A 20 12.89 3.20 2.71
CA LEU A 20 12.41 2.96 1.35
C LEU A 20 12.26 1.46 1.06
N ASN A 21 13.29 0.67 1.35
CA ASN A 21 13.37 -0.72 0.94
C ASN A 21 12.82 -1.72 1.98
N LEU A 22 12.35 -1.26 3.14
CA LEU A 22 11.92 -2.12 4.24
C LEU A 22 10.91 -3.20 3.79
N HIS A 23 9.84 -2.78 3.13
CA HIS A 23 8.78 -3.70 2.70
C HIS A 23 9.21 -4.58 1.52
N GLY A 24 10.02 -4.04 0.61
CA GLY A 24 10.58 -4.82 -0.49
C GLY A 24 11.46 -5.97 -0.01
N ARG A 25 12.33 -5.71 0.96
CA ARG A 25 13.18 -6.75 1.59
C ARG A 25 12.36 -7.83 2.31
N LEU A 26 11.25 -7.46 2.94
CA LEU A 26 10.35 -8.45 3.54
C LEU A 26 9.72 -9.34 2.48
N LEU A 27 9.26 -8.76 1.36
CA LEU A 27 8.69 -9.53 0.25
C LEU A 27 9.71 -10.52 -0.33
N GLU A 28 10.92 -10.09 -0.65
CA GLU A 28 11.96 -10.97 -1.18
C GLU A 28 12.37 -12.08 -0.21
N ARG A 29 12.37 -11.77 1.11
CA ARG A 29 12.66 -12.77 2.14
C ARG A 29 11.65 -13.90 2.17
N TYR A 30 10.36 -13.62 2.03
CA TYR A 30 9.30 -14.62 2.10
C TYR A 30 8.92 -15.20 0.74
N PHE A 31 9.23 -14.49 -0.35
CA PHE A 31 8.92 -14.89 -1.73
C PHE A 31 10.18 -14.80 -2.60
N PRO A 32 11.06 -15.84 -2.55
CA PRO A 32 12.37 -15.79 -3.24
C PRO A 32 12.30 -15.64 -4.76
N MET A 33 11.12 -15.89 -5.36
CA MET A 33 10.89 -15.67 -6.78
C MET A 33 10.67 -14.17 -7.12
N PHE A 34 10.46 -13.30 -6.14
CA PHE A 34 10.30 -11.87 -6.38
C PHE A 34 11.65 -11.16 -6.48
N ARG A 35 11.73 -10.21 -7.41
CA ARG A 35 12.74 -9.18 -7.49
C ARG A 35 12.06 -7.85 -7.27
N VAL A 36 12.28 -7.27 -6.11
CA VAL A 36 11.49 -6.13 -5.64
C VAL A 36 12.27 -4.83 -5.79
N GLU A 37 11.64 -3.85 -6.41
CA GLU A 37 12.14 -2.48 -6.47
C GLU A 37 11.14 -1.55 -5.78
N SER A 38 11.60 -0.84 -4.75
CA SER A 38 10.78 0.12 -4.00
C SER A 38 11.06 1.53 -4.49
N ARG A 39 9.99 2.30 -4.75
CA ARG A 39 10.06 3.72 -5.13
C ARG A 39 9.12 4.55 -4.29
N CYS A 40 9.56 5.77 -3.94
CA CYS A 40 8.71 6.78 -3.33
C CYS A 40 7.93 7.55 -4.38
N ILE A 41 6.71 7.96 -4.06
CA ILE A 41 6.05 9.02 -4.83
C ILE A 41 6.75 10.36 -4.54
N PRO A 42 6.80 11.29 -5.51
CA PRO A 42 7.46 12.58 -5.33
C PRO A 42 6.63 13.53 -4.46
N ASP A 43 7.30 14.45 -3.78
CA ASP A 43 6.69 15.58 -3.06
C ASP A 43 5.54 15.19 -2.12
N GLN A 44 5.72 14.09 -1.38
CA GLN A 44 4.80 13.59 -0.36
C GLN A 44 5.57 13.39 0.95
N TYR A 45 5.91 14.48 1.62
CA TYR A 45 6.70 14.46 2.86
C TYR A 45 5.86 14.20 4.11
N GLU A 46 4.55 14.33 4.00
CA GLU A 46 3.59 13.97 5.04
C GLU A 46 2.99 12.59 4.79
N ALA A 47 2.74 11.86 5.87
CA ALA A 47 1.98 10.62 5.82
C ALA A 47 0.55 10.88 5.31
N ILE A 48 -0.04 9.89 4.65
CA ILE A 48 -1.46 9.96 4.29
C ILE A 48 -2.29 9.68 5.54
N HIS A 49 -3.00 10.70 6.02
CA HIS A 49 -3.75 10.64 7.27
C HIS A 49 -5.12 11.35 7.21
N ASP A 50 -5.44 12.02 6.08
CA ASP A 50 -6.70 12.70 5.83
C ASP A 50 -7.05 12.71 4.34
N ASP A 51 -8.22 13.25 4.01
CA ASP A 51 -8.72 13.34 2.62
C ASP A 51 -7.82 14.21 1.73
N ALA A 52 -7.20 15.25 2.26
CA ALA A 52 -6.34 16.15 1.49
C ALA A 52 -5.03 15.47 1.10
N THR A 53 -4.36 14.81 2.04
CA THR A 53 -3.14 14.04 1.79
C THR A 53 -3.41 12.83 0.91
N MET A 54 -4.58 12.19 1.06
CA MET A 54 -5.06 11.13 0.18
C MET A 54 -5.22 11.64 -1.26
N ALA A 55 -5.97 12.73 -1.45
CA ALA A 55 -6.22 13.31 -2.76
C ALA A 55 -4.92 13.74 -3.47
N ALA A 56 -3.96 14.27 -2.72
CA ALA A 56 -2.64 14.64 -3.26
C ALA A 56 -1.79 13.42 -3.67
N GLY A 57 -1.92 12.30 -2.96
CA GLY A 57 -1.16 11.07 -3.22
C GLY A 57 -1.66 10.29 -4.44
N VAL A 58 -2.97 10.22 -4.65
CA VAL A 58 -3.60 9.40 -5.71
C VAL A 58 -2.98 9.60 -7.09
N PRO A 59 -2.90 10.81 -7.66
CA PRO A 59 -2.35 10.99 -9.00
C PRO A 59 -0.87 10.61 -9.11
N LYS A 60 -0.10 10.76 -8.03
CA LYS A 60 1.32 10.41 -7.97
C LYS A 60 1.50 8.89 -7.98
N VAL A 61 0.66 8.15 -7.25
CA VAL A 61 0.64 6.68 -7.27
C VAL A 61 0.28 6.16 -8.66
N VAL A 62 -0.73 6.73 -9.31
CA VAL A 62 -1.13 6.33 -10.66
C VAL A 62 -0.01 6.58 -11.68
N ALA A 63 0.65 7.73 -11.60
CA ALA A 63 1.78 8.05 -12.48
C ALA A 63 2.94 7.06 -12.29
N MET A 64 3.29 6.75 -11.04
CA MET A 64 4.33 5.77 -10.71
C MET A 64 3.96 4.36 -11.21
N ALA A 65 2.70 3.97 -11.05
CA ALA A 65 2.22 2.67 -11.54
C ALA A 65 2.34 2.54 -13.07
N ARG A 66 2.01 3.59 -13.81
CA ARG A 66 2.19 3.62 -15.27
C ARG A 66 3.66 3.51 -15.66
N GLN A 67 4.53 4.27 -15.01
CA GLN A 67 5.96 4.22 -15.24
C GLN A 67 6.52 2.81 -14.99
N MET A 68 6.18 2.18 -13.88
CA MET A 68 6.61 0.82 -13.57
C MET A 68 6.09 -0.19 -14.61
N TYR A 69 4.85 -0.07 -15.05
CA TYR A 69 4.32 -0.92 -16.11
C TYR A 69 5.12 -0.76 -17.41
N GLU A 70 5.40 0.47 -17.85
CA GLU A 70 6.18 0.76 -19.05
C GLU A 70 7.63 0.23 -18.97
N GLU A 71 8.19 0.16 -17.76
CA GLU A 71 9.50 -0.42 -17.47
C GLU A 71 9.51 -1.96 -17.34
N GLY A 72 8.35 -2.61 -17.51
CA GLY A 72 8.23 -4.07 -17.56
C GLY A 72 8.16 -4.74 -16.19
N PHE A 73 7.54 -4.11 -15.20
CA PHE A 73 7.18 -4.78 -13.94
C PHE A 73 6.00 -5.72 -14.14
N ASP A 74 6.00 -6.85 -13.44
CA ASP A 74 4.96 -7.88 -13.53
C ASP A 74 3.76 -7.59 -12.62
N ALA A 75 3.99 -6.91 -11.50
CA ALA A 75 2.95 -6.49 -10.57
C ALA A 75 3.41 -5.30 -9.71
N ILE A 76 2.45 -4.61 -9.11
CA ILE A 76 2.68 -3.42 -8.27
C ILE A 76 1.99 -3.61 -6.91
N ILE A 77 2.67 -3.21 -5.85
CA ILE A 77 2.12 -3.14 -4.50
C ILE A 77 2.16 -1.69 -4.03
N VAL A 78 1.00 -1.16 -3.63
CA VAL A 78 0.90 0.14 -2.97
C VAL A 78 0.99 -0.07 -1.47
N SER A 79 2.08 0.38 -0.89
CA SER A 79 2.43 0.10 0.51
C SER A 79 1.90 1.19 1.45
N CYS A 80 0.57 1.18 1.64
CA CYS A 80 -0.13 2.06 2.56
C CYS A 80 -1.44 1.42 3.02
N ALA A 81 -1.80 1.57 4.29
CA ALA A 81 -3.05 1.06 4.84
C ALA A 81 -4.30 1.74 4.24
N GLY A 82 -4.17 2.99 3.80
CA GLY A 82 -5.25 3.74 3.14
C GLY A 82 -5.46 3.42 1.66
N ASP A 83 -4.59 2.63 1.05
CA ASP A 83 -4.66 2.23 -0.37
C ASP A 83 -4.80 3.39 -1.37
N PRO A 84 -4.05 4.51 -1.24
CA PRO A 84 -4.19 5.65 -2.13
C PRO A 84 -3.92 5.26 -3.58
N GLY A 85 -4.86 5.56 -4.47
CA GLY A 85 -4.71 5.36 -5.90
C GLY A 85 -4.69 3.90 -6.38
N VAL A 86 -4.93 2.91 -5.52
CA VAL A 86 -4.96 1.48 -5.92
C VAL A 86 -6.02 1.23 -6.98
N ARG A 87 -7.23 1.72 -6.76
CA ARG A 87 -8.36 1.54 -7.68
C ARG A 87 -8.11 2.24 -9.03
N GLU A 88 -7.58 3.45 -8.98
CA GLU A 88 -7.26 4.25 -10.15
C GLU A 88 -6.09 3.63 -10.92
N ALA A 89 -5.06 3.15 -10.23
CA ALA A 89 -3.93 2.46 -10.85
C ALA A 89 -4.36 1.16 -11.55
N ARG A 90 -5.27 0.37 -10.95
CA ARG A 90 -5.87 -0.81 -11.60
C ARG A 90 -6.58 -0.49 -12.91
N SER A 91 -7.17 0.70 -13.00
CA SER A 91 -7.80 1.16 -14.24
C SER A 91 -6.78 1.71 -15.25
N ALA A 92 -5.56 2.00 -14.83
CA ALA A 92 -4.53 2.66 -15.63
C ALA A 92 -3.49 1.71 -16.23
N VAL A 93 -3.32 0.51 -15.66
CA VAL A 93 -2.35 -0.49 -16.11
C VAL A 93 -2.97 -1.89 -16.16
N PRO A 94 -2.54 -2.77 -17.09
CA PRO A 94 -3.10 -4.12 -17.23
C PRO A 94 -2.46 -5.17 -16.31
N ILE A 95 -1.46 -4.80 -15.51
CA ILE A 95 -0.81 -5.69 -14.54
C ILE A 95 -1.50 -5.60 -13.16
N PRO A 96 -1.36 -6.63 -12.30
CA PRO A 96 -1.92 -6.59 -10.97
C PRO A 96 -1.41 -5.41 -10.15
N VAL A 97 -2.33 -4.69 -9.48
CA VAL A 97 -2.02 -3.66 -8.49
C VAL A 97 -2.69 -4.06 -7.17
N VAL A 98 -1.88 -4.24 -6.14
CA VAL A 98 -2.30 -4.76 -4.82
C VAL A 98 -2.18 -3.66 -3.78
N GLY A 99 -3.25 -3.43 -3.04
CA GLY A 99 -3.26 -2.50 -1.91
C GLY A 99 -2.89 -3.18 -0.59
N GLY A 100 -2.09 -2.53 0.23
CA GLY A 100 -1.71 -3.04 1.55
C GLY A 100 -2.88 -3.11 2.52
N GLY A 101 -3.77 -2.10 2.48
CA GLY A 101 -4.94 -2.02 3.35
C GLY A 101 -5.98 -3.09 3.05
N GLU A 102 -6.43 -3.18 1.80
CA GLU A 102 -7.42 -4.17 1.39
C GLU A 102 -6.93 -5.61 1.56
N SER A 103 -5.64 -5.86 1.31
CA SER A 103 -5.04 -7.19 1.48
C SER A 103 -5.01 -7.58 2.96
N THR A 104 -4.63 -6.65 3.85
CA THR A 104 -4.62 -6.88 5.29
C THR A 104 -6.02 -7.14 5.82
N ALA A 105 -7.00 -6.32 5.42
CA ALA A 105 -8.40 -6.49 5.83
C ALA A 105 -8.98 -7.81 5.32
N SER A 106 -8.71 -8.17 4.07
CA SER A 106 -9.16 -9.45 3.50
C SER A 106 -8.55 -10.65 4.23
N LEU A 107 -7.26 -10.59 4.55
CA LEU A 107 -6.58 -11.65 5.30
C LEU A 107 -7.13 -11.78 6.73
N ALA A 108 -7.44 -10.65 7.40
CA ALA A 108 -7.98 -10.64 8.75
C ALA A 108 -9.31 -11.40 8.86
N GLN A 109 -10.13 -11.43 7.81
CA GLN A 109 -11.38 -12.20 7.81
C GLN A 109 -11.18 -13.70 8.05
N PHE A 110 -10.05 -14.27 7.58
CA PHE A 110 -9.77 -15.70 7.75
C PHE A 110 -9.46 -16.10 9.19
N TYR A 111 -9.07 -15.15 10.02
CA TYR A 111 -8.82 -15.43 11.45
C TYR A 111 -10.08 -15.41 12.29
N GLY A 112 -11.21 -14.91 11.78
CA GLY A 112 -12.48 -14.79 12.48
C GLY A 112 -12.43 -13.81 13.66
N GLY A 113 -13.59 -13.61 14.30
CA GLY A 113 -13.71 -12.72 15.45
C GLY A 113 -13.69 -11.23 15.08
N LYS A 114 -13.16 -10.40 15.98
CA LYS A 114 -13.04 -8.95 15.78
C LYS A 114 -11.60 -8.55 15.52
N ALA A 115 -11.40 -7.67 14.56
CA ALA A 115 -10.10 -7.08 14.25
C ALA A 115 -10.00 -5.67 14.86
N GLY A 116 -8.88 -5.38 15.50
CA GLY A 116 -8.52 -4.03 15.93
C GLY A 116 -7.40 -3.48 15.06
N THR A 117 -7.40 -2.16 14.84
CA THR A 117 -6.33 -1.46 14.14
C THR A 117 -5.62 -0.49 15.08
N VAL A 118 -4.34 -0.25 14.84
CA VAL A 118 -3.54 0.76 15.52
C VAL A 118 -2.92 1.64 14.44
N GLY A 119 -3.27 2.90 14.41
CA GLY A 119 -2.85 3.86 13.38
C GLY A 119 -2.28 5.16 13.93
N ILE A 120 -1.92 6.04 13.03
CA ILE A 120 -1.42 7.39 13.38
C ILE A 120 -2.54 8.36 13.74
N THR A 121 -3.78 8.08 13.30
CA THR A 121 -5.00 8.82 13.64
C THR A 121 -6.05 7.84 14.16
N ALA A 122 -7.16 8.36 14.69
CA ALA A 122 -8.30 7.54 15.10
C ALA A 122 -9.20 7.10 13.93
N ASP A 123 -8.93 7.57 12.73
CA ASP A 123 -9.71 7.24 11.54
C ASP A 123 -9.32 5.86 11.00
N ILE A 124 -10.31 5.01 10.84
CA ILE A 124 -10.12 3.66 10.31
C ILE A 124 -10.09 3.75 8.78
N PRO A 125 -9.07 3.19 8.10
CA PRO A 125 -9.04 3.16 6.65
C PRO A 125 -10.29 2.53 6.04
N GLU A 126 -10.83 3.14 4.98
CA GLU A 126 -12.07 2.69 4.32
C GLU A 126 -12.04 1.20 3.94
N ALA A 127 -10.89 0.69 3.50
CA ALA A 127 -10.75 -0.72 3.14
C ALA A 127 -11.08 -1.64 4.32
N TYR A 128 -10.71 -1.27 5.55
CA TYR A 128 -11.00 -2.06 6.74
C TYR A 128 -12.48 -2.02 7.09
N THR A 129 -13.09 -0.84 7.09
CA THR A 129 -14.53 -0.71 7.39
C THR A 129 -15.40 -1.46 6.39
N ARG A 130 -15.05 -1.40 5.10
CA ARG A 130 -15.77 -2.06 4.03
C ARG A 130 -15.62 -3.58 4.03
N ILE A 131 -14.39 -4.09 4.26
CA ILE A 131 -14.09 -5.53 4.15
C ILE A 131 -14.43 -6.26 5.46
N LEU A 132 -14.20 -5.62 6.61
CA LEU A 132 -14.41 -6.20 7.93
C LEU A 132 -15.78 -5.84 8.53
N GLU A 133 -16.72 -5.46 7.74
CA GLU A 133 -18.07 -5.00 8.09
C GLU A 133 -18.63 -5.61 9.39
N GLY A 134 -18.80 -4.78 10.44
CA GLY A 134 -19.29 -5.20 11.75
C GLY A 134 -18.31 -6.01 12.62
N HIS A 135 -17.15 -6.37 12.11
CA HIS A 135 -16.10 -7.14 12.81
C HIS A 135 -14.91 -6.31 13.25
N ILE A 136 -14.91 -5.01 12.99
CA ILE A 136 -13.82 -4.11 13.39
C ILE A 136 -14.08 -3.50 14.76
N ILE A 137 -13.05 -3.40 15.59
CA ILE A 137 -13.06 -2.66 16.86
C ILE A 137 -12.62 -1.23 16.57
N PRO A 138 -13.24 -0.21 17.20
CA PRO A 138 -12.80 1.17 17.09
C PRO A 138 -11.29 1.31 17.36
N GLU A 139 -10.63 2.07 16.52
CA GLU A 139 -9.17 2.24 16.58
C GLU A 139 -8.74 3.11 17.76
N ALA A 140 -7.63 2.74 18.38
CA ALA A 140 -6.87 3.63 19.24
C ALA A 140 -5.78 4.31 18.40
N GLY A 141 -5.96 5.56 18.06
CA GLY A 141 -4.89 6.35 17.45
C GLY A 141 -3.73 6.51 18.45
N ILE A 142 -2.51 6.22 17.99
CA ILE A 142 -1.29 6.39 18.83
C ILE A 142 -0.72 7.82 18.77
N GLY A 143 -1.46 8.73 18.16
CA GLY A 143 -1.08 10.13 18.07
C GLY A 143 -0.07 10.42 16.95
N LYS A 144 0.18 11.71 16.76
CA LYS A 144 1.16 12.23 15.80
C LYS A 144 2.56 12.15 16.36
#